data_626c05c6675ec5ee606511c9b8cd570e
#
_entry.id   626c05c6675ec5ee606511c9b8cd570e
#
_cell.length_a   1.000
_cell.length_b   1.000
_cell.length_c   1.000
_cell.angle_alpha   90.00
_cell.angle_beta   90.00
_cell.angle_gamma   90.00
#
_symmetry.space_group_name_H-M   'P 1'
#
loop_
_entity.id
_entity.type
_entity.pdbx_description
1 polymer ?
#
loop_
_entity_poly.entity_id
_entity_poly.type
_entity_poly.pdbx_seq_one_letter_code
_entity_poly.pdbx_strand_id
1 'polypeptide(L)'
;MKIAFMGTQCNGKSTLIEEFLKRWPMYKQPKSTYRKLIKSGKITNNEDGTQESQKAILNAIIDDTQAATATGDKFLVFDRCVIDNIVYSLWLNEHGKVSDEFIIDSRLIAIQAVKTFDIIFYVPLREEIKITPKKSRAIDPVYRQEIDHIFRALVGTYEKQQGIFFPKEDCPAVIALEGPPDLRIEQIPLYIKPSGKFFDESDGSLLSNI
;
A
#
# COMPACT_ATOMS: atom_id res chain seq x y z
N MET A 1 6.98 -9.79 -11.62
CA MET A 1 6.90 -8.44 -11.08
C MET A 1 5.71 -8.33 -10.15
N LYS A 2 5.91 -7.85 -8.96
CA LYS A 2 4.92 -7.74 -7.91
C LYS A 2 4.78 -6.27 -7.50
N ILE A 3 3.59 -5.73 -7.65
CA ILE A 3 3.28 -4.33 -7.41
C ILE A 3 2.27 -4.23 -6.28
N ALA A 4 2.44 -3.27 -5.39
CA ALA A 4 1.42 -2.93 -4.40
C ALA A 4 0.98 -1.47 -4.55
N PHE A 5 -0.27 -1.20 -4.23
CA PHE A 5 -0.81 0.14 -4.08
C PHE A 5 -1.13 0.39 -2.61
N MET A 6 -0.46 1.37 -2.00
CA MET A 6 -0.69 1.77 -0.61
C MET A 6 -1.29 3.17 -0.50
N GLY A 7 -1.86 3.49 0.66
CA GLY A 7 -2.42 4.80 0.96
C GLY A 7 -3.73 4.73 1.74
N THR A 8 -4.20 5.88 2.21
CA THR A 8 -5.37 5.96 3.07
C THR A 8 -6.64 5.43 2.39
N GLN A 9 -7.65 5.10 3.17
CA GLN A 9 -8.93 4.62 2.65
C GLN A 9 -9.67 5.71 1.85
N CYS A 10 -10.53 5.28 0.91
CA CYS A 10 -11.37 6.17 0.09
C CYS A 10 -10.60 7.22 -0.73
N ASN A 11 -9.38 6.92 -1.17
CA ASN A 11 -8.55 7.79 -2.02
C ASN A 11 -8.48 7.35 -3.48
N GLY A 12 -9.35 6.42 -3.91
CA GLY A 12 -9.44 5.97 -5.31
C GLY A 12 -8.55 4.78 -5.68
N LYS A 13 -7.78 4.17 -4.73
CA LYS A 13 -6.89 3.03 -5.03
C LYS A 13 -7.53 1.88 -5.80
N SER A 14 -8.70 1.42 -5.36
CA SER A 14 -9.35 0.27 -6.02
C SER A 14 -9.75 0.59 -7.45
N THR A 15 -10.23 1.81 -7.72
CA THR A 15 -10.53 2.28 -9.09
C THR A 15 -9.26 2.34 -9.94
N LEU A 16 -8.17 2.88 -9.37
CA LEU A 16 -6.87 2.94 -10.05
C LEU A 16 -6.33 1.54 -10.39
N ILE A 17 -6.50 0.57 -9.47
CA ILE A 17 -6.12 -0.83 -9.73
C ILE A 17 -6.97 -1.45 -10.84
N GLU A 18 -8.27 -1.17 -10.87
CA GLU A 18 -9.15 -1.64 -11.95
C GLU A 18 -8.72 -1.08 -13.31
N GLU A 19 -8.34 0.20 -13.39
CA GLU A 19 -7.81 0.83 -14.60
C GLU A 19 -6.43 0.27 -14.96
N PHE A 20 -5.57 0.06 -13.96
CA PHE A 20 -4.28 -0.59 -14.15
C PHE A 20 -4.44 -1.98 -14.79
N LEU A 21 -5.34 -2.81 -14.29
CA LEU A 21 -5.59 -4.15 -14.82
C LEU A 21 -6.14 -4.15 -16.25
N LYS A 22 -6.88 -3.11 -16.64
CA LYS A 22 -7.32 -2.94 -18.04
C LYS A 22 -6.14 -2.63 -18.96
N ARG A 23 -5.18 -1.81 -18.49
CA ARG A 23 -4.03 -1.38 -19.28
C ARG A 23 -2.91 -2.44 -19.31
N TRP A 24 -2.75 -3.20 -18.22
CA TRP A 24 -1.80 -4.31 -18.09
C TRP A 24 -2.51 -5.63 -17.73
N PRO A 25 -3.21 -6.26 -18.69
CA PRO A 25 -4.06 -7.44 -18.43
C PRO A 25 -3.27 -8.70 -18.07
N MET A 26 -1.93 -8.69 -18.19
CA MET A 26 -1.07 -9.78 -17.70
C MET A 26 -0.99 -9.84 -16.17
N TYR A 27 -1.29 -8.76 -15.47
CA TYR A 27 -1.29 -8.74 -14.01
C TYR A 27 -2.54 -9.42 -13.45
N LYS A 28 -2.34 -10.15 -12.35
CA LYS A 28 -3.43 -10.76 -11.58
C LYS A 28 -3.53 -10.10 -10.22
N GLN A 29 -4.75 -9.83 -9.79
CA GLN A 29 -5.02 -9.35 -8.44
C GLN A 29 -5.42 -10.54 -7.55
N PRO A 30 -4.62 -10.88 -6.51
CA PRO A 30 -4.96 -11.93 -5.57
C PRO A 30 -6.21 -11.61 -4.76
N LYS A 31 -6.86 -12.64 -4.25
CA LYS A 31 -7.96 -12.48 -3.30
C LYS A 31 -7.43 -11.94 -1.98
N SER A 32 -8.13 -10.96 -1.41
CA SER A 32 -7.78 -10.35 -0.13
C SER A 32 -8.60 -10.96 1.00
N THR A 33 -7.94 -11.67 1.93
CA THR A 33 -8.60 -12.28 3.10
C THR A 33 -8.81 -11.27 4.22
N TYR A 34 -7.91 -10.29 4.40
CA TYR A 34 -8.10 -9.25 5.41
C TYR A 34 -9.39 -8.45 5.21
N ARG A 35 -9.81 -8.23 3.96
CA ARG A 35 -11.09 -7.58 3.66
C ARG A 35 -12.29 -8.43 4.10
N LYS A 36 -12.18 -9.75 4.04
CA LYS A 36 -13.21 -10.67 4.54
C LYS A 36 -13.27 -10.63 6.06
N LEU A 37 -12.12 -10.56 6.74
CA LEU A 37 -12.06 -10.40 8.20
C LEU A 37 -12.79 -9.14 8.65
N ILE A 38 -12.51 -8.00 8.03
CA ILE A 38 -13.19 -6.74 8.34
C ILE A 38 -14.71 -6.83 8.07
N LYS A 39 -15.08 -7.36 6.90
CA LYS A 39 -16.50 -7.48 6.52
C LYS A 39 -17.30 -8.44 7.41
N SER A 40 -16.66 -9.43 7.99
CA SER A 40 -17.31 -10.39 8.90
C SER A 40 -17.67 -9.78 10.26
N GLY A 41 -17.18 -8.57 10.57
CA GLY A 41 -17.36 -7.94 11.89
C GLY A 41 -16.61 -8.63 13.04
N LYS A 42 -15.73 -9.60 12.72
CA LYS A 42 -14.95 -10.32 13.73
C LYS A 42 -13.82 -9.49 14.32
N ILE A 43 -13.41 -8.45 13.61
CA ILE A 43 -12.34 -7.53 14.02
C ILE A 43 -12.80 -6.09 13.84
N THR A 44 -12.36 -5.24 14.74
CA THR A 44 -12.48 -3.79 14.63
C THR A 44 -11.40 -3.22 13.73
N ASN A 45 -11.65 -2.10 13.09
CA ASN A 45 -10.71 -1.44 12.19
C ASN A 45 -10.86 0.08 12.29
N ASN A 46 -9.98 0.80 11.61
CA ASN A 46 -9.90 2.26 11.65
C ASN A 46 -9.72 2.77 13.08
N GLU A 47 -10.46 3.82 13.46
CA GLU A 47 -10.40 4.45 14.78
C GLU A 47 -10.73 3.50 15.95
N ASP A 48 -11.57 2.49 15.70
CA ASP A 48 -11.94 1.46 16.68
C ASP A 48 -11.00 0.25 16.68
N GLY A 49 -9.89 0.33 15.95
CA GLY A 49 -8.91 -0.74 15.86
C GLY A 49 -8.28 -1.07 17.22
N THR A 50 -7.99 -2.34 17.44
CA THR A 50 -7.23 -2.84 18.59
C THR A 50 -5.94 -3.50 18.15
N GLN A 51 -5.02 -3.74 19.09
CA GLN A 51 -3.77 -4.44 18.81
C GLN A 51 -4.03 -5.83 18.21
N GLU A 52 -5.00 -6.58 18.74
CA GLU A 52 -5.40 -7.90 18.25
C GLU A 52 -5.92 -7.81 16.81
N SER A 53 -6.73 -6.81 16.52
CA SER A 53 -7.26 -6.62 15.17
C SER A 53 -6.16 -6.23 14.18
N GLN A 54 -5.20 -5.36 14.57
CA GLN A 54 -4.07 -5.00 13.72
C GLN A 54 -3.15 -6.19 13.48
N LYS A 55 -2.90 -7.03 14.49
CA LYS A 55 -2.14 -8.28 14.34
C LYS A 55 -2.82 -9.24 13.37
N ALA A 56 -4.13 -9.40 13.48
CA ALA A 56 -4.90 -10.26 12.57
C ALA A 56 -4.86 -9.74 11.11
N ILE A 57 -4.96 -8.43 10.92
CA ILE A 57 -4.87 -7.79 9.59
C ILE A 57 -3.46 -7.95 9.02
N LEU A 58 -2.41 -7.71 9.81
CA LEU A 58 -1.01 -7.88 9.40
C LEU A 58 -0.75 -9.30 8.90
N ASN A 59 -1.11 -10.30 9.70
CA ASN A 59 -0.94 -11.70 9.35
C ASN A 59 -1.69 -12.04 8.06
N ALA A 60 -2.95 -11.60 7.93
CA ALA A 60 -3.74 -11.86 6.72
C ALA A 60 -3.14 -11.23 5.46
N ILE A 61 -2.54 -10.04 5.54
CA ILE A 61 -1.85 -9.40 4.41
C ILE A 61 -0.60 -10.22 4.03
N ILE A 62 0.15 -10.69 5.01
CA ILE A 62 1.35 -11.50 4.78
C ILE A 62 0.98 -12.84 4.14
N ASP A 63 0.01 -13.55 4.72
CA ASP A 63 -0.47 -14.84 4.21
C ASP A 63 -0.99 -14.72 2.77
N ASP A 64 -1.78 -13.68 2.47
CA ASP A 64 -2.29 -13.39 1.13
C ASP A 64 -1.12 -13.15 0.14
N THR A 65 -0.10 -12.41 0.56
CA THR A 65 1.07 -12.09 -0.26
C THR A 65 1.93 -13.33 -0.51
N GLN A 66 2.17 -14.14 0.51
CA GLN A 66 2.93 -15.40 0.39
C GLN A 66 2.20 -16.42 -0.47
N ALA A 67 0.90 -16.63 -0.23
CA ALA A 67 0.07 -17.54 -1.01
C ALA A 67 0.03 -17.15 -2.50
N ALA A 68 -0.13 -15.86 -2.80
CA ALA A 68 -0.12 -15.36 -4.17
C ALA A 68 1.25 -15.53 -4.84
N THR A 69 2.33 -15.30 -4.09
CA THR A 69 3.70 -15.48 -4.61
C THR A 69 4.00 -16.95 -4.90
N ALA A 70 3.49 -17.85 -4.07
CA ALA A 70 3.67 -19.30 -4.24
C ALA A 70 2.95 -19.88 -5.49
N THR A 71 2.01 -19.14 -6.10
CA THR A 71 1.37 -19.59 -7.37
C THR A 71 2.32 -19.62 -8.55
N GLY A 72 3.47 -18.94 -8.47
CA GLY A 72 4.42 -18.80 -9.58
C GLY A 72 3.98 -17.78 -10.65
N ASP A 73 2.88 -17.04 -10.42
CA ASP A 73 2.44 -15.97 -11.31
C ASP A 73 3.53 -14.88 -11.40
N LYS A 74 3.92 -14.55 -12.64
CA LYS A 74 5.00 -13.58 -12.90
C LYS A 74 4.61 -12.12 -12.61
N PHE A 75 3.32 -11.81 -12.74
CA PHE A 75 2.80 -10.45 -12.62
C PHE A 75 1.64 -10.42 -11.62
N LEU A 76 1.86 -9.77 -10.48
CA LEU A 76 0.87 -9.66 -9.40
C LEU A 76 0.70 -8.19 -8.99
N VAL A 77 -0.55 -7.79 -8.74
CA VAL A 77 -0.88 -6.47 -8.20
C VAL A 77 -1.73 -6.60 -6.94
N PHE A 78 -1.31 -5.92 -5.88
CA PHE A 78 -1.92 -5.99 -4.56
C PHE A 78 -2.59 -4.67 -4.18
N ASP A 79 -3.83 -4.76 -3.70
CA ASP A 79 -4.53 -3.62 -3.09
C ASP A 79 -4.23 -3.61 -1.59
N ARG A 80 -3.22 -2.88 -1.21
CA ARG A 80 -2.51 -2.75 0.06
C ARG A 80 -1.32 -3.70 0.22
N CYS A 81 -0.40 -3.28 1.06
CA CYS A 81 0.72 -4.06 1.55
C CYS A 81 0.85 -3.91 3.08
N VAL A 82 1.88 -4.50 3.65
CA VAL A 82 2.12 -4.44 5.11
C VAL A 82 2.32 -3.01 5.62
N ILE A 83 2.82 -2.09 4.79
CA ILE A 83 2.99 -0.67 5.18
C ILE A 83 1.65 -0.02 5.50
N ASP A 84 0.57 -0.37 4.78
CA ASP A 84 -0.76 0.12 5.14
C ASP A 84 -1.12 -0.26 6.58
N ASN A 85 -0.88 -1.51 7.01
CA ASN A 85 -1.15 -1.93 8.39
C ASN A 85 -0.27 -1.18 9.40
N ILE A 86 1.01 -0.98 9.10
CA ILE A 86 1.93 -0.21 9.95
C ILE A 86 1.42 1.21 10.16
N VAL A 87 0.99 1.90 9.10
CA VAL A 87 0.47 3.27 9.20
C VAL A 87 -0.74 3.36 10.12
N TYR A 88 -1.71 2.47 9.96
CA TYR A 88 -2.88 2.43 10.84
C TYR A 88 -2.51 2.05 12.28
N SER A 89 -1.52 1.16 12.46
CA SER A 89 -1.02 0.79 13.79
C SER A 89 -0.29 1.94 14.48
N LEU A 90 0.49 2.73 13.75
CA LEU A 90 1.16 3.93 14.27
C LEU A 90 0.12 4.95 14.76
N TRP A 91 -0.92 5.22 13.97
CA TRP A 91 -2.00 6.10 14.40
C TRP A 91 -2.66 5.61 15.70
N LEU A 92 -2.96 4.31 15.78
CA LEU A 92 -3.54 3.71 16.99
C LEU A 92 -2.59 3.76 18.19
N ASN A 93 -1.28 3.64 17.97
CA ASN A 93 -0.27 3.78 19.01
C ASN A 93 -0.22 5.20 19.56
N GLU A 94 -0.24 6.22 18.72
CA GLU A 94 -0.32 7.64 19.12
C GLU A 94 -1.57 7.93 19.97
N HIS A 95 -2.64 7.13 19.79
CA HIS A 95 -3.89 7.22 20.55
C HIS A 95 -3.97 6.23 21.74
N GLY A 96 -2.86 5.58 22.10
CA GLY A 96 -2.77 4.67 23.26
C GLY A 96 -3.52 3.34 23.10
N LYS A 97 -3.92 2.96 21.87
CA LYS A 97 -4.69 1.74 21.59
C LYS A 97 -3.82 0.55 21.19
N VAL A 98 -2.56 0.81 20.86
CA VAL A 98 -1.57 -0.19 20.45
C VAL A 98 -0.25 0.11 21.17
N SER A 99 0.45 -0.90 21.66
CA SER A 99 1.70 -0.73 22.40
C SER A 99 2.90 -0.43 21.50
N ASP A 100 3.92 0.23 22.05
CA ASP A 100 5.21 0.46 21.36
C ASP A 100 5.89 -0.85 20.98
N GLU A 101 5.82 -1.85 21.86
CA GLU A 101 6.37 -3.18 21.61
C GLU A 101 5.75 -3.82 20.36
N PHE A 102 4.43 -3.71 20.20
CA PHE A 102 3.76 -4.20 19.00
C PHE A 102 4.23 -3.49 17.73
N ILE A 103 4.47 -2.17 17.78
CA ILE A 103 5.01 -1.41 16.65
C ILE A 103 6.41 -1.89 16.29
N ILE A 104 7.27 -2.11 17.28
CA ILE A 104 8.64 -2.60 17.08
C ILE A 104 8.62 -3.98 16.41
N ASP A 105 7.82 -4.91 16.92
CA ASP A 105 7.69 -6.27 16.37
C ASP A 105 7.12 -6.25 14.95
N SER A 106 6.04 -5.49 14.74
CA SER A 106 5.40 -5.35 13.43
C SER A 106 6.34 -4.72 12.39
N ARG A 107 7.22 -3.80 12.81
CA ARG A 107 8.24 -3.20 11.95
C ARG A 107 9.21 -4.24 11.42
N LEU A 108 9.73 -5.13 12.27
CA LEU A 108 10.66 -6.18 11.85
C LEU A 108 10.04 -7.11 10.81
N ILE A 109 8.77 -7.45 11.01
CA ILE A 109 7.99 -8.26 10.08
C ILE A 109 7.79 -7.50 8.76
N ALA A 110 7.40 -6.23 8.83
CA ALA A 110 7.13 -5.40 7.65
C ALA A 110 8.36 -5.23 6.77
N ILE A 111 9.54 -4.97 7.34
CA ILE A 111 10.81 -4.85 6.62
C ILE A 111 11.12 -6.10 5.78
N GLN A 112 10.81 -7.29 6.27
CA GLN A 112 11.00 -8.52 5.50
C GLN A 112 9.91 -8.69 4.43
N ALA A 113 8.66 -8.40 4.77
CA ALA A 113 7.54 -8.60 3.86
C ALA A 113 7.55 -7.65 2.66
N VAL A 114 8.02 -6.39 2.81
CA VAL A 114 8.09 -5.44 1.70
C VAL A 114 9.10 -5.84 0.62
N LYS A 115 10.12 -6.64 0.95
CA LYS A 115 11.09 -7.18 -0.03
C LYS A 115 10.44 -8.06 -1.11
N THR A 116 9.20 -8.48 -0.88
CA THR A 116 8.43 -9.26 -1.86
C THR A 116 8.04 -8.42 -3.07
N PHE A 117 7.95 -7.11 -2.94
CA PHE A 117 7.50 -6.20 -3.99
C PHE A 117 8.66 -5.63 -4.79
N ASP A 118 8.44 -5.42 -6.08
CA ASP A 118 9.35 -4.67 -6.95
C ASP A 118 9.04 -3.17 -6.90
N ILE A 119 7.72 -2.82 -6.86
CA ILE A 119 7.25 -1.43 -6.77
C ILE A 119 6.10 -1.35 -5.76
N ILE A 120 6.09 -0.27 -4.98
CA ILE A 120 4.96 0.15 -4.16
C ILE A 120 4.53 1.55 -4.61
N PHE A 121 3.35 1.67 -5.19
CA PHE A 121 2.75 2.95 -5.52
C PHE A 121 2.01 3.51 -4.29
N TYR A 122 2.44 4.66 -3.83
CA TYR A 122 1.71 5.43 -2.85
C TYR A 122 0.68 6.31 -3.55
N VAL A 123 -0.57 6.23 -3.11
CA VAL A 123 -1.68 7.02 -3.63
C VAL A 123 -2.09 8.04 -2.57
N PRO A 124 -1.63 9.30 -2.65
CA PRO A 124 -1.92 10.33 -1.67
C PRO A 124 -3.41 10.66 -1.56
N LEU A 125 -3.82 11.10 -0.37
CA LEU A 125 -5.17 11.62 -0.16
C LEU A 125 -5.37 12.93 -0.94
N ARG A 126 -6.55 13.10 -1.53
CA ARG A 126 -7.01 14.36 -2.10
C ARG A 126 -8.43 14.65 -1.63
N GLU A 127 -8.66 15.89 -1.26
CA GLU A 127 -9.94 16.35 -0.73
C GLU A 127 -11.05 16.34 -1.77
N GLU A 128 -10.68 16.53 -3.05
CA GLU A 128 -11.65 16.60 -4.17
C GLU A 128 -12.28 15.23 -4.50
N ILE A 129 -11.73 14.13 -3.97
CA ILE A 129 -12.27 12.79 -4.23
C ILE A 129 -13.60 12.65 -3.47
N LYS A 130 -14.70 12.64 -4.23
CA LYS A 130 -16.04 12.38 -3.68
C LYS A 130 -16.11 10.98 -3.09
N ILE A 131 -16.41 10.91 -1.78
CA ILE A 131 -16.56 9.65 -1.07
C ILE A 131 -17.99 9.16 -1.24
N THR A 132 -18.14 7.95 -1.75
CA THR A 132 -19.42 7.25 -1.65
C THR A 132 -19.51 6.58 -0.29
N PRO A 133 -20.43 6.96 0.60
CA PRO A 133 -20.58 6.36 1.91
C PRO A 133 -20.85 4.86 1.80
N LYS A 134 -20.03 4.06 2.50
CA LYS A 134 -20.28 2.62 2.70
C LYS A 134 -20.17 2.35 4.18
N LYS A 135 -21.08 1.53 4.74
CA LYS A 135 -21.16 1.22 6.19
C LYS A 135 -19.85 0.76 6.85
N SER A 136 -18.87 0.29 6.09
CA SER A 136 -17.59 -0.24 6.58
C SER A 136 -16.40 0.72 6.38
N ARG A 137 -16.65 2.00 6.06
CA ARG A 137 -15.59 2.96 5.78
C ARG A 137 -15.72 4.15 6.71
N ALA A 138 -14.66 4.47 7.45
CA ALA A 138 -14.56 5.75 8.14
C ALA A 138 -14.62 6.86 7.10
N ILE A 139 -15.50 7.82 7.33
CA ILE A 139 -15.72 8.97 6.44
C ILE A 139 -15.12 10.22 7.07
N ASP A 140 -14.65 10.10 8.33
CA ASP A 140 -14.07 11.22 9.05
C ASP A 140 -12.89 11.81 8.25
N PRO A 141 -13.00 13.06 7.79
CA PRO A 141 -11.95 13.68 7.00
C PRO A 141 -10.69 13.94 7.83
N VAL A 142 -10.80 14.23 9.13
CA VAL A 142 -9.66 14.49 10.02
C VAL A 142 -8.84 13.22 10.16
N TYR A 143 -9.48 12.11 10.53
CA TYR A 143 -8.82 10.80 10.62
C TYR A 143 -8.11 10.43 9.31
N ARG A 144 -8.74 10.66 8.17
CA ARG A 144 -8.13 10.35 6.87
C ARG A 144 -6.90 11.21 6.58
N GLN A 145 -6.94 12.49 6.96
CA GLN A 145 -5.80 13.40 6.82
C GLN A 145 -4.64 12.99 7.74
N GLU A 146 -4.91 12.60 8.99
CA GLU A 146 -3.91 12.09 9.92
C GLU A 146 -3.25 10.81 9.40
N ILE A 147 -4.03 9.86 8.90
CA ILE A 147 -3.51 8.64 8.27
C ILE A 147 -2.64 8.98 7.04
N ASP A 148 -3.08 9.89 6.17
CA ASP A 148 -2.30 10.29 5.00
C ASP A 148 -1.01 11.02 5.39
N HIS A 149 -1.04 11.81 6.46
CA HIS A 149 0.14 12.47 7.01
C HIS A 149 1.21 11.44 7.42
N ILE A 150 0.82 10.35 8.08
CA ILE A 150 1.75 9.27 8.45
C ILE A 150 2.31 8.59 7.18
N PHE A 151 1.49 8.33 6.17
CA PHE A 151 1.98 7.80 4.88
C PHE A 151 3.03 8.72 4.26
N ARG A 152 2.75 10.04 4.18
CA ARG A 152 3.69 11.04 3.64
C ARG A 152 4.99 11.09 4.42
N ALA A 153 4.92 11.03 5.74
CA ALA A 153 6.09 10.98 6.59
C ALA A 153 6.96 9.75 6.30
N LEU A 154 6.35 8.56 6.18
CA LEU A 154 7.07 7.33 5.85
C LEU A 154 7.71 7.38 4.46
N VAL A 155 6.99 7.86 3.45
CA VAL A 155 7.52 8.02 2.08
C VAL A 155 8.65 9.05 2.07
N GLY A 156 8.50 10.18 2.76
CA GLY A 156 9.55 11.19 2.87
C GLY A 156 10.81 10.70 3.57
N THR A 157 10.70 9.79 4.56
CA THR A 157 11.88 9.16 5.17
C THR A 157 12.54 8.15 4.25
N TYR A 158 11.75 7.42 3.43
CA TYR A 158 12.27 6.53 2.40
C TYR A 158 13.09 7.31 1.37
N GLU A 159 12.56 8.39 0.83
CA GLU A 159 13.23 9.24 -0.18
C GLU A 159 14.56 9.81 0.34
N LYS A 160 14.65 10.12 1.64
CA LYS A 160 15.88 10.57 2.31
C LYS A 160 16.80 9.42 2.71
N GLN A 161 16.49 8.18 2.33
CA GLN A 161 17.23 6.98 2.75
C GLN A 161 17.33 6.81 4.28
N GLN A 162 16.39 7.40 5.01
CA GLN A 162 16.29 7.35 6.47
C GLN A 162 15.14 6.46 6.94
N GLY A 163 14.48 5.75 6.01
CA GLY A 163 13.31 4.96 6.31
C GLY A 163 13.58 3.81 7.27
N ILE A 164 12.87 3.82 8.41
CA ILE A 164 12.99 2.77 9.43
C ILE A 164 12.06 1.59 9.16
N PHE A 165 11.09 1.75 8.25
CA PHE A 165 10.11 0.72 7.85
C PHE A 165 10.41 0.10 6.50
N PHE A 166 11.49 0.53 5.86
CA PHE A 166 11.95 -0.02 4.58
C PHE A 166 13.33 -0.66 4.75
N PRO A 167 13.61 -1.78 4.07
CA PRO A 167 14.92 -2.41 4.10
C PRO A 167 15.96 -1.53 3.41
N LYS A 168 17.23 -1.65 3.81
CA LYS A 168 18.34 -0.99 3.09
C LYS A 168 18.70 -1.74 1.81
N GLU A 169 18.56 -3.05 1.84
CA GLU A 169 18.84 -3.96 0.72
C GLU A 169 17.55 -4.59 0.23
N ASP A 170 17.45 -4.86 -1.06
CA ASP A 170 16.25 -5.41 -1.71
C ASP A 170 14.99 -4.57 -1.44
N CYS A 171 15.15 -3.25 -1.36
CA CYS A 171 14.04 -2.35 -1.14
C CYS A 171 13.24 -2.17 -2.43
N PRO A 172 11.90 -2.30 -2.39
CA PRO A 172 11.07 -1.95 -3.55
C PRO A 172 11.21 -0.46 -3.88
N ALA A 173 11.03 -0.11 -5.14
CA ALA A 173 10.84 1.30 -5.50
C ALA A 173 9.52 1.81 -4.89
N VAL A 174 9.57 2.91 -4.14
CA VAL A 174 8.36 3.55 -3.59
C VAL A 174 8.11 4.84 -4.34
N ILE A 175 6.95 4.93 -5.00
CA ILE A 175 6.64 5.99 -5.95
C ILE A 175 5.30 6.61 -5.58
N ALA A 176 5.27 7.92 -5.34
CA ALA A 176 4.03 8.66 -5.12
C ALA A 176 3.35 8.98 -6.45
N LEU A 177 2.08 8.59 -6.59
CA LEU A 177 1.23 8.95 -7.73
C LEU A 177 0.43 10.21 -7.40
N GLU A 178 0.99 11.35 -7.71
CA GLU A 178 0.41 12.64 -7.37
C GLU A 178 -0.70 13.07 -8.36
N GLY A 179 -1.42 14.12 -8.00
CA GLY A 179 -2.46 14.70 -8.86
C GLY A 179 -3.84 14.04 -8.77
N PRO A 180 -4.78 14.50 -9.60
CA PRO A 180 -6.14 13.98 -9.64
C PRO A 180 -6.18 12.53 -10.17
N PRO A 181 -7.27 11.79 -9.93
CA PRO A 181 -7.36 10.36 -10.23
C PRO A 181 -7.04 9.99 -11.69
N ASP A 182 -7.48 10.80 -12.63
CA ASP A 182 -7.25 10.61 -14.07
C ASP A 182 -5.78 10.76 -14.49
N LEU A 183 -5.01 11.59 -13.78
CA LEU A 183 -3.58 11.74 -14.04
C LEU A 183 -2.73 10.67 -13.38
N ARG A 184 -3.23 9.98 -12.36
CA ARG A 184 -2.46 8.94 -11.64
C ARG A 184 -2.15 7.73 -12.51
N ILE A 185 -3.12 7.29 -13.30
CA ILE A 185 -2.91 6.15 -14.21
C ILE A 185 -1.91 6.51 -15.31
N GLU A 186 -1.84 7.77 -15.73
CA GLU A 186 -0.93 8.25 -16.76
C GLU A 186 0.53 8.40 -16.27
N GLN A 187 0.78 8.38 -14.97
CA GLN A 187 2.13 8.36 -14.41
C GLN A 187 2.74 6.95 -14.42
N ILE A 188 1.93 5.89 -14.33
CA ILE A 188 2.41 4.53 -14.23
C ILE A 188 3.25 4.08 -15.45
N PRO A 189 2.94 4.48 -16.70
CA PRO A 189 3.78 4.19 -17.87
C PRO A 189 5.21 4.74 -17.81
N LEU A 190 5.48 5.69 -16.92
CA LEU A 190 6.85 6.18 -16.69
C LEU A 190 7.73 5.15 -15.98
N TYR A 191 7.11 4.16 -15.34
CA TYR A 191 7.77 3.14 -14.52
C TYR A 191 7.57 1.73 -15.05
N ILE A 192 6.43 1.46 -15.73
CA ILE A 192 6.04 0.11 -16.18
C ILE A 192 5.85 0.10 -17.69
N LYS A 193 6.65 -0.73 -18.37
CA LYS A 193 6.55 -0.98 -19.81
C LYS A 193 5.20 -1.61 -20.19
N PRO A 194 4.78 -1.53 -21.46
CA PRO A 194 3.63 -2.30 -21.95
C PRO A 194 3.74 -3.81 -21.71
N SER A 195 4.97 -4.35 -21.63
CA SER A 195 5.25 -5.77 -21.30
C SER A 195 4.97 -6.12 -19.84
N GLY A 196 4.62 -5.14 -18.99
CA GLY A 196 4.43 -5.31 -17.56
C GLY A 196 5.70 -5.30 -16.73
N LYS A 197 6.88 -5.10 -17.33
CA LYS A 197 8.16 -5.05 -16.62
C LYS A 197 8.50 -3.61 -16.21
N PHE A 198 9.33 -3.48 -15.20
CA PHE A 198 9.94 -2.21 -14.81
C PHE A 198 10.89 -1.72 -15.91
N PHE A 199 11.07 -0.40 -16.05
CA PHE A 199 12.15 0.13 -16.87
C PHE A 199 13.47 -0.14 -16.15
N ASP A 200 14.44 -0.70 -16.87
CA ASP A 200 15.81 -0.88 -16.38
C ASP A 200 16.78 0.06 -17.11
N GLU A 201 17.97 0.20 -16.57
CA GLU A 201 19.00 1.10 -17.14
C GLU A 201 19.38 0.74 -18.58
N SER A 202 19.18 -0.50 -19.01
CA SER A 202 19.49 -0.99 -20.37
C SER A 202 18.49 -0.50 -21.42
N ASP A 203 17.32 0.00 -21.00
CA ASP A 203 16.26 0.47 -21.89
C ASP A 203 16.44 1.92 -22.38
N GLY A 204 17.54 2.57 -22.03
CA GLY A 204 17.75 4.00 -22.35
C GLY A 204 16.72 4.85 -21.62
N SER A 205 16.85 4.90 -20.31
CA SER A 205 15.91 5.55 -19.37
C SER A 205 15.46 6.92 -19.87
N LEU A 206 14.14 7.12 -19.91
CA LEU A 206 13.52 8.47 -20.05
C LEU A 206 14.02 9.46 -18.99
N LEU A 207 14.59 8.99 -17.88
CA LEU A 207 15.14 9.77 -16.78
C LEU A 207 16.58 10.26 -17.05
N SER A 208 17.25 9.80 -18.09
CA SER A 208 18.57 10.30 -18.49
C SER A 208 18.51 11.62 -19.29
N ASN A 209 17.31 12.13 -19.57
CA ASN A 209 17.07 13.34 -20.37
C ASN A 209 16.29 14.43 -19.60
N ILE A 210 16.23 14.40 -18.27
CA ILE A 210 15.68 15.49 -17.45
C ILE A 210 16.77 16.13 -16.62
#